data_00330241e9363f80cf68c2ca8bf14570
#
_entry.id   00330241e9363f80cf68c2ca8bf14570
#
_cell.length_a   1.000
_cell.length_b   1.000
_cell.length_c   1.000
_cell.angle_alpha   90.00
_cell.angle_beta   90.00
_cell.angle_gamma   90.00
#
_symmetry.space_group_name_H-M   'P 1'
#
loop_
_entity.id
_entity.type
_entity.pdbx_description
1 polymer ?
#
loop_
_entity_poly.entity_id
_entity_poly.type
_entity_poly.pdbx_seq_one_letter_code
_entity_poly.pdbx_strand_id
1 'polypeptide(L)'
;MKWREITTLEEWHEVFAESKKRDQVIIKHSTTCPVSANALKEFDQYLDDAPNTNIDYILVKVIESREVSNKIAEDLELKHESPQIIYLKEGARYWNASHWAISKEHMKAVLE
;
A
#
# COMPACT_ATOMS: atom_id res chain seq x y z
N MET A 1 -6.72 -7.76 -12.45
CA MET A 1 -6.44 -7.76 -11.01
C MET A 1 -6.67 -6.38 -10.43
N LYS A 2 -7.15 -6.34 -9.21
CA LYS A 2 -7.48 -5.09 -8.54
C LYS A 2 -6.24 -4.32 -8.09
N TRP A 3 -5.17 -5.04 -7.78
CA TRP A 3 -3.88 -4.45 -7.42
C TRP A 3 -2.77 -5.10 -8.22
N ARG A 4 -1.62 -4.41 -8.25
CA ARG A 4 -0.41 -4.92 -8.88
C ARG A 4 0.58 -5.26 -7.77
N GLU A 5 1.11 -6.47 -7.78
CA GLU A 5 2.19 -6.84 -6.86
C GLU A 5 3.53 -6.39 -7.44
N ILE A 6 4.35 -5.73 -6.62
CA ILE A 6 5.73 -5.41 -7.01
C ILE A 6 6.71 -6.25 -6.19
N THR A 7 7.79 -6.67 -6.82
CA THR A 7 8.78 -7.58 -6.22
C THR A 7 10.22 -7.11 -6.38
N THR A 8 10.46 -6.02 -7.10
CA THR A 8 11.81 -5.53 -7.37
C THR A 8 11.97 -4.06 -6.97
N LEU A 9 13.20 -3.65 -6.70
CA LEU A 9 13.52 -2.25 -6.41
C LEU A 9 13.21 -1.35 -7.60
N GLU A 10 13.40 -1.85 -8.82
CA GLU A 10 13.08 -1.08 -10.02
C GLU A 10 11.59 -0.76 -10.09
N GLU A 11 10.75 -1.74 -9.79
CA GLU A 11 9.31 -1.54 -9.76
C GLU A 11 8.91 -0.52 -8.69
N TRP A 12 9.55 -0.58 -7.51
CA TRP A 12 9.31 0.42 -6.47
C TRP A 12 9.68 1.82 -6.94
N HIS A 13 10.86 1.96 -7.58
CA HIS A 13 11.30 3.25 -8.10
C HIS A 13 10.31 3.81 -9.12
N GLU A 14 9.74 2.96 -9.96
CA GLU A 14 8.71 3.36 -10.93
C GLU A 14 7.44 3.84 -10.23
N VAL A 15 6.99 3.13 -9.20
CA VAL A 15 5.80 3.51 -8.42
C VAL A 15 6.03 4.86 -7.75
N PHE A 16 7.18 5.04 -7.12
CA PHE A 16 7.50 6.28 -6.43
C PHE A 16 7.58 7.47 -7.42
N ALA A 17 8.22 7.26 -8.57
CA ALA A 17 8.28 8.28 -9.62
C ALA A 17 6.88 8.61 -10.17
N GLU A 18 6.06 7.60 -10.40
CA GLU A 18 4.69 7.77 -10.91
C GLU A 18 3.79 8.51 -9.92
N SER A 19 4.09 8.45 -8.62
CA SER A 19 3.30 9.14 -7.60
C SER A 19 3.30 10.66 -7.77
N LYS A 20 4.22 11.22 -8.54
CA LYS A 20 4.24 12.65 -8.87
C LYS A 20 3.16 13.03 -9.86
N LYS A 21 2.71 12.06 -10.65
CA LYS A 21 1.69 12.28 -11.70
C LYS A 21 0.33 11.71 -11.33
N ARG A 22 0.33 10.60 -10.60
CA ARG A 22 -0.87 9.84 -10.28
C ARG A 22 -0.71 9.26 -8.88
N ASP A 23 -1.74 9.39 -8.07
CA ASP A 23 -1.72 8.88 -6.70
C ASP A 23 -1.50 7.37 -6.66
N GLN A 24 -0.73 6.91 -5.67
CA GLN A 24 -0.39 5.51 -5.48
C GLN A 24 -0.76 5.10 -4.07
N VAL A 25 -1.34 3.93 -3.92
CA VAL A 25 -1.60 3.33 -2.60
C VAL A 25 -0.85 2.01 -2.54
N ILE A 26 -0.01 1.86 -1.53
CA ILE A 26 0.77 0.64 -1.31
C ILE A 26 0.25 -0.05 -0.06
N ILE A 27 -0.02 -1.35 -0.14
CA ILE A 27 -0.29 -2.15 1.03
C ILE A 27 0.86 -3.14 1.24
N LYS A 28 1.45 -3.11 2.43
CA LYS A 28 2.45 -4.09 2.87
C LYS A 28 1.73 -5.23 3.57
N HIS A 29 1.96 -6.43 3.11
CA HIS A 29 1.24 -7.62 3.57
C HIS A 29 2.20 -8.73 3.98
N SER A 30 1.93 -9.36 5.13
CA SER A 30 2.62 -10.57 5.57
C SER A 30 1.68 -11.76 5.40
N THR A 31 2.10 -12.74 4.62
CA THR A 31 1.30 -13.93 4.34
C THR A 31 1.13 -14.86 5.55
N THR A 32 1.88 -14.61 6.62
CA THR A 32 1.86 -15.44 7.83
C THR A 32 1.17 -14.78 9.03
N CYS A 33 0.69 -13.55 8.88
CA CYS A 33 0.12 -12.77 9.99
C CYS A 33 -1.39 -12.66 9.87
N PRO A 34 -2.16 -13.07 10.91
CA PRO A 34 -3.63 -12.96 10.88
C PRO A 34 -4.13 -11.51 10.75
N VAL A 35 -3.43 -10.55 11.36
CA VAL A 35 -3.79 -9.13 11.25
C VAL A 35 -3.61 -8.64 9.82
N SER A 36 -2.54 -9.09 9.15
CA SER A 36 -2.32 -8.81 7.72
C SER A 36 -3.39 -9.42 6.84
N ALA A 37 -3.82 -10.64 7.16
CA ALA A 37 -4.91 -11.30 6.41
C ALA A 37 -6.20 -10.48 6.50
N ASN A 38 -6.51 -9.96 7.68
CA ASN A 38 -7.68 -9.11 7.86
C ASN A 38 -7.54 -7.79 7.08
N ALA A 39 -6.37 -7.17 7.14
CA ALA A 39 -6.13 -5.92 6.41
C ALA A 39 -6.28 -6.12 4.90
N LEU A 40 -5.75 -7.23 4.38
CA LEU A 40 -5.87 -7.52 2.95
C LEU A 40 -7.32 -7.76 2.56
N LYS A 41 -8.09 -8.43 3.42
CA LYS A 41 -9.52 -8.64 3.19
C LYS A 41 -10.27 -7.31 3.12
N GLU A 42 -9.98 -6.38 4.03
CA GLU A 42 -10.59 -5.05 4.03
C GLU A 42 -10.21 -4.28 2.77
N PHE A 43 -8.95 -4.37 2.36
CA PHE A 43 -8.45 -3.75 1.14
C PHE A 43 -9.16 -4.32 -0.10
N ASP A 44 -9.28 -5.64 -0.16
CA ASP A 44 -9.97 -6.32 -1.24
C ASP A 44 -11.44 -5.89 -1.32
N GLN A 45 -12.12 -5.80 -0.18
CA GLN A 45 -13.51 -5.36 -0.11
C GLN A 45 -13.67 -3.91 -0.58
N TYR A 46 -12.73 -3.04 -0.21
CA TYR A 46 -12.72 -1.66 -0.69
C TYR A 46 -12.59 -1.63 -2.22
N LEU A 47 -11.70 -2.43 -2.78
CA LEU A 47 -11.48 -2.46 -4.23
C LEU A 47 -12.65 -3.07 -4.99
N ASP A 48 -13.45 -3.91 -4.34
CA ASP A 48 -14.67 -4.47 -4.95
C ASP A 48 -15.82 -3.48 -4.95
N ASP A 49 -15.79 -2.47 -4.08
CA ASP A 49 -16.90 -1.56 -3.85
C ASP A 49 -16.58 -0.13 -4.34
N ALA A 50 -16.61 0.07 -5.66
CA ALA A 50 -16.42 1.37 -6.29
C ALA A 50 -15.17 2.13 -5.82
N PRO A 51 -13.97 1.58 -6.03
CA PRO A 51 -12.74 2.26 -5.61
C PRO A 51 -12.49 3.51 -6.44
N ASN A 52 -11.66 4.42 -5.90
CA ASN A 52 -11.21 5.58 -6.65
C ASN A 52 -10.30 5.10 -7.80
N THR A 53 -10.75 5.27 -9.04
CA THR A 53 -10.02 4.78 -10.22
C THR A 53 -8.87 5.69 -10.65
N ASN A 54 -8.71 6.83 -9.99
CA ASN A 54 -7.60 7.75 -10.24
C ASN A 54 -6.35 7.39 -9.41
N ILE A 55 -6.41 6.29 -8.68
CA ILE A 55 -5.33 5.79 -7.83
C ILE A 55 -4.88 4.43 -8.35
N ASP A 56 -3.57 4.19 -8.36
CA ASP A 56 -3.01 2.86 -8.62
C ASP A 56 -2.84 2.15 -7.28
N TYR A 57 -3.18 0.86 -7.23
CA TYR A 57 -3.14 0.06 -6.00
C TYR A 57 -2.04 -0.99 -6.11
N ILE A 58 -1.13 -1.00 -5.15
CA ILE A 58 0.12 -1.77 -5.17
C ILE A 58 0.21 -2.66 -3.94
N LEU A 59 0.59 -3.92 -4.15
CA LEU A 59 0.82 -4.89 -3.07
C LEU A 59 2.30 -5.20 -2.94
N VAL A 60 2.82 -5.18 -1.71
CA VAL A 60 4.19 -5.62 -1.39
C VAL A 60 4.11 -6.70 -0.32
N LYS A 61 4.65 -7.88 -0.60
CA LYS A 61 4.76 -8.96 0.39
C LYS A 61 6.04 -8.75 1.18
N VAL A 62 5.92 -8.46 2.47
CA VAL A 62 7.05 -8.01 3.28
C VAL A 62 8.11 -9.07 3.54
N ILE A 63 7.74 -10.35 3.53
CA ILE A 63 8.70 -11.45 3.74
C ILE A 63 9.38 -11.80 2.42
N GLU A 64 8.60 -12.05 1.39
CA GLU A 64 9.09 -12.49 0.07
C GLU A 64 9.83 -11.36 -0.66
N SER A 65 9.41 -10.11 -0.45
CA SER A 65 10.02 -8.94 -1.08
C SER A 65 10.54 -7.97 -0.02
N ARG A 66 11.32 -8.51 0.93
CA ARG A 66 11.83 -7.75 2.08
C ARG A 66 12.66 -6.55 1.64
N GLU A 67 13.48 -6.71 0.62
CA GLU A 67 14.32 -5.63 0.11
C GLU A 67 13.48 -4.44 -0.35
N VAL A 68 12.38 -4.71 -1.05
CA VAL A 68 11.44 -3.68 -1.49
C VAL A 68 10.78 -3.02 -0.28
N SER A 69 10.29 -3.82 0.66
CA SER A 69 9.63 -3.32 1.87
C SER A 69 10.55 -2.39 2.67
N ASN A 70 11.82 -2.78 2.83
CA ASN A 70 12.80 -1.98 3.55
C ASN A 70 13.13 -0.68 2.81
N LYS A 71 13.21 -0.74 1.49
CA LYS A 71 13.50 0.44 0.67
C LYS A 71 12.36 1.46 0.74
N ILE A 72 11.12 0.98 0.76
CA ILE A 72 9.96 1.86 0.92
C ILE A 72 10.06 2.63 2.25
N ALA A 73 10.37 1.93 3.34
CA ALA A 73 10.51 2.54 4.65
C ALA A 73 11.62 3.59 4.65
N GLU A 74 12.75 3.29 4.02
CA GLU A 74 13.89 4.20 3.92
C GLU A 74 13.53 5.44 3.08
N ASP A 75 12.99 5.24 1.88
CA ASP A 75 12.70 6.33 0.95
C ASP A 75 11.60 7.27 1.46
N LEU A 76 10.63 6.75 2.19
CA LEU A 76 9.54 7.55 2.72
C LEU A 76 9.78 8.04 4.15
N GLU A 77 10.90 7.66 4.74
CA GLU A 77 11.22 7.97 6.15
C GLU A 77 10.06 7.59 7.06
N LEU A 78 9.50 6.39 6.82
CA LEU A 78 8.35 5.86 7.52
C LEU A 78 8.71 4.54 8.17
N LYS A 79 8.56 4.46 9.49
CA LYS A 79 8.85 3.23 10.22
C LYS A 79 8.08 2.07 9.61
N HIS A 80 8.81 0.97 9.32
CA HIS A 80 8.19 -0.24 8.80
C HIS A 80 7.21 -0.82 9.81
N GLU A 81 6.03 -1.14 9.32
CA GLU A 81 5.02 -1.90 10.06
C GLU A 81 4.34 -2.84 9.08
N SER A 82 3.74 -3.91 9.59
CA SER A 82 3.02 -4.88 8.75
C SER A 82 1.85 -5.45 9.55
N PRO A 83 0.63 -5.37 9.04
CA PRO A 83 0.26 -4.72 7.77
C PRO A 83 0.34 -3.20 7.84
N GLN A 84 0.61 -2.58 6.71
CA GLN A 84 0.69 -1.12 6.62
C GLN A 84 0.16 -0.69 5.26
N ILE A 85 -0.66 0.36 5.24
CA ILE A 85 -1.12 0.98 4.01
C ILE A 85 -0.53 2.38 3.92
N ILE A 86 -0.07 2.77 2.73
CA ILE A 86 0.59 4.05 2.49
C ILE A 86 -0.02 4.71 1.26
N TYR A 87 -0.45 5.96 1.41
CA TYR A 87 -1.01 6.74 0.32
C TYR A 87 0.02 7.79 -0.11
N LEU A 88 0.49 7.69 -1.36
CA LEU A 88 1.43 8.64 -1.95
C LEU A 88 0.70 9.60 -2.86
N LYS A 89 0.95 10.88 -2.68
CA LYS A 89 0.37 11.95 -3.47
C LYS A 89 1.44 12.98 -3.78
N GLU A 90 1.55 13.36 -5.05
CA GLU A 90 2.51 14.37 -5.50
C GLU A 90 3.96 14.04 -5.10
N GLY A 91 4.31 12.75 -5.16
CA GLY A 91 5.67 12.30 -4.86
C GLY A 91 6.00 12.24 -3.39
N ALA A 92 5.02 12.33 -2.50
CA ALA A 92 5.24 12.35 -1.07
C ALA A 92 4.24 11.46 -0.33
N ARG A 93 4.60 11.07 0.88
CA ARG A 93 3.72 10.37 1.79
C ARG A 93 2.63 11.31 2.27
N TYR A 94 1.39 10.99 1.96
CA TYR A 94 0.24 11.81 2.31
C TYR A 94 -0.51 11.27 3.52
N TRP A 95 -0.70 9.94 3.59
CA TRP A 95 -1.42 9.27 4.68
C TRP A 95 -0.90 7.85 4.82
N ASN A 96 -0.94 7.31 6.02
CA ASN A 96 -0.62 5.92 6.27
C ASN A 96 -1.38 5.42 7.50
N ALA A 97 -1.59 4.11 7.54
CA ALA A 97 -2.19 3.44 8.69
C ALA A 97 -1.61 2.04 8.79
N SER A 98 -1.74 1.42 9.94
CA SER A 98 -1.21 0.08 10.16
C SER A 98 -2.12 -0.75 11.05
N HIS A 99 -1.91 -2.07 11.01
CA HIS A 99 -2.59 -3.04 11.85
C HIS A 99 -4.13 -2.92 11.73
N TRP A 100 -4.83 -2.83 12.84
CA TRP A 100 -6.30 -2.79 12.84
C TRP A 100 -6.91 -1.48 12.33
N ALA A 101 -6.09 -0.44 12.17
CA ALA A 101 -6.55 0.82 11.58
C ALA A 101 -6.80 0.69 10.07
N ILE A 102 -6.35 -0.38 9.43
CA ILE A 102 -6.61 -0.62 8.01
C ILE A 102 -8.00 -1.24 7.88
N SER A 103 -8.97 -0.42 7.50
CA SER A 103 -10.34 -0.86 7.33
C SER A 103 -10.94 -0.27 6.06
N LYS A 104 -11.96 -0.94 5.52
CA LYS A 104 -12.68 -0.46 4.34
C LYS A 104 -13.24 0.94 4.58
N GLU A 105 -13.84 1.18 5.74
CA GLU A 105 -14.42 2.47 6.09
C GLU A 105 -13.37 3.58 6.11
N HIS A 106 -12.21 3.31 6.68
CA HIS A 106 -11.13 4.27 6.77
C HIS A 106 -10.58 4.60 5.39
N MET A 107 -10.40 3.57 4.55
CA MET A 107 -9.96 3.76 3.18
C MET A 107 -10.96 4.58 2.36
N LYS A 108 -12.25 4.33 2.52
CA LYS A 108 -13.28 5.13 1.85
C LYS A 108 -13.19 6.60 2.25
N ALA A 109 -12.97 6.87 3.52
CA ALA A 109 -12.89 8.24 4.01
C ALA A 109 -11.66 8.99 3.46
N VAL A 110 -10.54 8.30 3.27
CA VAL A 110 -9.26 8.92 2.88
C VAL A 110 -9.06 8.93 1.36
N LEU A 111 -9.44 7.85 0.68
CA LEU A 111 -9.11 7.66 -0.74
C LEU A 111 -10.19 8.19 -1.70
N GLU A 112 -11.34 8.52 -1.20
CA GLU A 112 -12.45 9.03 -2.04
C GLU A 112 -12.68 10.54 -1.94
#